data_52624ada1d4c6db8310811fda87736fb
#
_entry.id   52624ada1d4c6db8310811fda87736fb
#
_cell.length_a   1.000
_cell.length_b   1.000
_cell.length_c   1.000
_cell.angle_alpha   90.00
_cell.angle_beta   90.00
_cell.angle_gamma   90.00
#
_symmetry.space_group_name_H-M   'P 1'
#
loop_
_entity.id
_entity.type
_entity.pdbx_description
1 polymer ?
#
loop_
_entity_poly.entity_id
_entity_poly.type
_entity_poly.pdbx_seq_one_letter_code
_entity_poly.pdbx_strand_id
1 'polypeptide(L)'
;MKFFRNLWANIFKLHCNTFVLKYRVDTGGKYTYDYENKAAKDLIRAVHYIEENYKELEVSKDNYSLWGGSAGARTVSCAVYGEGGITKKECVKPALAVIAYVFFVENPKFDKDDSPAFFIVGKKDNLVSWQNVKERADKMKKAGCIVEEHYIDNLEHGFGVGKGTPAEGWIEKAVKFWEKNMINK
;
A
#
# COMPACT_ATOMS: atom_id res chain seq x y z
N MET A 1 7.59 -2.77 -15.92
CA MET A 1 7.85 -4.13 -15.42
C MET A 1 9.19 -4.33 -14.66
N LYS A 2 10.24 -3.51 -14.85
CA LYS A 2 11.49 -3.57 -14.06
C LYS A 2 11.32 -3.12 -12.58
N PHE A 3 10.38 -2.25 -12.29
CA PHE A 3 10.12 -1.66 -10.98
C PHE A 3 9.76 -2.72 -9.91
N PHE A 4 8.80 -3.57 -10.20
CA PHE A 4 8.37 -4.61 -9.27
C PHE A 4 9.44 -5.69 -8.98
N ARG A 5 10.27 -6.04 -9.97
CA ARG A 5 11.35 -7.03 -9.77
C ARG A 5 12.39 -6.58 -8.73
N ASN A 6 12.66 -5.27 -8.64
CA ASN A 6 13.64 -4.73 -7.68
C ASN A 6 13.07 -4.58 -6.26
N LEU A 7 11.78 -4.23 -6.12
CA LEU A 7 11.08 -4.20 -4.82
C LEU A 7 11.09 -5.61 -4.20
N TRP A 8 10.79 -6.64 -4.99
CA TRP A 8 10.86 -8.05 -4.64
C TRP A 8 12.19 -8.48 -4.06
N ALA A 9 13.27 -8.22 -4.80
CA ALA A 9 14.59 -8.62 -4.40
C ALA A 9 15.05 -7.97 -3.08
N ASN A 10 14.53 -6.80 -2.75
CA ASN A 10 14.86 -6.13 -1.48
C ASN A 10 14.02 -6.66 -0.32
N ILE A 11 12.71 -6.89 -0.51
CA ILE A 11 11.85 -7.48 0.54
C ILE A 11 12.22 -8.95 0.78
N PHE A 12 12.53 -9.71 -0.27
CA PHE A 12 12.99 -11.10 -0.13
C PHE A 12 14.29 -11.24 0.67
N LYS A 13 15.21 -10.29 0.56
CA LYS A 13 16.45 -10.24 1.38
C LYS A 13 16.16 -10.06 2.89
N LEU A 14 14.94 -9.66 3.23
CA LEU A 14 14.48 -9.50 4.61
C LEU A 14 13.75 -10.74 5.15
N HIS A 15 13.95 -11.90 4.49
CA HIS A 15 13.36 -13.20 4.87
C HIS A 15 11.83 -13.24 4.90
N CYS A 16 11.17 -12.44 4.06
CA CYS A 16 9.72 -12.43 3.92
C CYS A 16 9.28 -13.19 2.66
N ASN A 17 8.25 -14.02 2.79
CA ASN A 17 7.55 -14.55 1.62
C ASN A 17 6.82 -13.41 0.91
N THR A 18 6.97 -13.33 -0.41
CA THR A 18 6.43 -12.21 -1.18
C THR A 18 5.66 -12.71 -2.40
N PHE A 19 4.43 -12.20 -2.56
CA PHE A 19 3.58 -12.45 -3.71
C PHE A 19 3.43 -11.17 -4.54
N VAL A 20 3.49 -11.28 -5.87
CA VAL A 20 3.21 -10.15 -6.77
C VAL A 20 1.91 -10.39 -7.50
N LEU A 21 0.97 -9.52 -7.23
CA LEU A 21 -0.30 -9.54 -7.92
C LEU A 21 -0.21 -8.84 -9.27
N LYS A 22 -0.59 -9.57 -10.34
CA LYS A 22 -0.94 -8.99 -11.63
C LYS A 22 -2.45 -8.81 -11.64
N TYR A 23 -2.90 -7.59 -11.38
CA TYR A 23 -4.32 -7.25 -11.36
C TYR A 23 -4.81 -6.72 -12.71
N ARG A 24 -6.12 -6.70 -12.91
CA ARG A 24 -6.75 -6.16 -14.12
C ARG A 24 -6.47 -4.68 -14.26
N VAL A 25 -6.12 -4.27 -15.47
CA VAL A 25 -5.91 -2.88 -15.86
C VAL A 25 -6.88 -2.52 -16.98
N ASP A 26 -7.39 -1.28 -16.98
CA ASP A 26 -8.20 -0.81 -18.08
C ASP A 26 -7.30 -0.51 -19.28
N THR A 27 -7.62 -1.09 -20.43
CA THR A 27 -6.89 -0.86 -21.70
C THR A 27 -7.50 0.28 -22.51
N GLY A 28 -8.62 0.88 -22.07
CA GLY A 28 -9.37 1.90 -22.78
C GLY A 28 -8.91 3.35 -22.60
N GLY A 29 -7.85 3.59 -21.82
CA GLY A 29 -7.22 4.92 -21.67
C GLY A 29 -8.01 5.93 -20.83
N LYS A 30 -9.14 5.59 -20.24
CA LYS A 30 -9.86 6.41 -19.28
C LYS A 30 -9.75 5.82 -17.90
N TYR A 31 -9.18 6.59 -16.99
CA TYR A 31 -9.18 6.24 -15.56
C TYR A 31 -10.63 6.31 -15.06
N THR A 32 -11.22 5.15 -14.76
CA THR A 32 -12.60 5.06 -14.30
C THR A 32 -12.69 4.42 -12.93
N TYR A 33 -13.72 4.75 -12.19
CA TYR A 33 -14.08 4.12 -10.89
C TYR A 33 -14.17 2.59 -11.00
N ASP A 34 -14.62 2.08 -12.13
CA ASP A 34 -14.74 0.64 -12.40
C ASP A 34 -13.37 -0.06 -12.44
N TYR A 35 -12.34 0.63 -12.93
CA TYR A 35 -10.97 0.14 -12.91
C TYR A 35 -10.43 -0.03 -11.47
N GLU A 36 -10.60 0.98 -10.63
CA GLU A 36 -10.15 0.93 -9.23
C GLU A 36 -10.84 -0.19 -8.47
N ASN A 37 -12.14 -0.35 -8.66
CA ASN A 37 -12.93 -1.41 -8.06
C ASN A 37 -12.45 -2.81 -8.49
N LYS A 38 -12.22 -3.03 -9.80
CA LYS A 38 -11.73 -4.30 -10.33
C LYS A 38 -10.34 -4.66 -9.78
N ALA A 39 -9.42 -3.70 -9.77
CA ALA A 39 -8.08 -3.89 -9.26
C ALA A 39 -8.07 -4.21 -7.76
N ALA A 40 -8.88 -3.48 -6.97
CA ALA A 40 -9.02 -3.73 -5.54
C ALA A 40 -9.67 -5.09 -5.24
N LYS A 41 -10.69 -5.49 -6.00
CA LYS A 41 -11.31 -6.83 -5.88
C LYS A 41 -10.33 -7.95 -6.23
N ASP A 42 -9.46 -7.74 -7.21
CA ASP A 42 -8.41 -8.71 -7.52
C ASP A 42 -7.42 -8.86 -6.37
N LEU A 43 -7.06 -7.75 -5.71
CA LEU A 43 -6.19 -7.78 -4.54
C LEU A 43 -6.86 -8.48 -3.35
N ILE A 44 -8.10 -8.14 -3.04
CA ILE A 44 -8.89 -8.76 -1.97
C ILE A 44 -8.98 -10.28 -2.20
N ARG A 45 -9.31 -10.71 -3.42
CA ARG A 45 -9.38 -12.11 -3.79
C ARG A 45 -8.04 -12.83 -3.65
N ALA A 46 -6.94 -12.19 -4.03
CA ALA A 46 -5.60 -12.74 -3.87
C ALA A 46 -5.23 -12.94 -2.39
N VAL A 47 -5.59 -11.98 -1.53
CA VAL A 47 -5.38 -12.10 -0.07
C VAL A 47 -6.19 -13.28 0.47
N HIS A 48 -7.48 -13.37 0.17
CA HIS A 48 -8.31 -14.50 0.63
C HIS A 48 -7.78 -15.84 0.12
N TYR A 49 -7.33 -15.92 -1.14
CA TYR A 49 -6.73 -17.14 -1.66
C TYR A 49 -5.49 -17.56 -0.84
N ILE A 50 -4.62 -16.61 -0.49
CA ILE A 50 -3.44 -16.88 0.35
C ILE A 50 -3.86 -17.31 1.75
N GLU A 51 -4.86 -16.66 2.35
CA GLU A 51 -5.41 -16.99 3.67
C GLU A 51 -6.05 -18.38 3.70
N GLU A 52 -6.73 -18.81 2.63
CA GLU A 52 -7.35 -20.13 2.51
C GLU A 52 -6.30 -21.24 2.30
N ASN A 53 -5.20 -20.93 1.60
CA ASN A 53 -4.19 -21.91 1.21
C ASN A 53 -2.84 -21.72 1.98
N TYR A 54 -2.86 -21.03 3.10
CA TYR A 54 -1.63 -20.61 3.82
C TYR A 54 -0.72 -21.78 4.21
N LYS A 55 -1.28 -22.96 4.50
CA LYS A 55 -0.51 -24.16 4.86
C LYS A 55 0.23 -24.74 3.65
N GLU A 56 -0.46 -24.83 2.50
CA GLU A 56 0.12 -25.31 1.24
C GLU A 56 1.18 -24.36 0.72
N LEU A 57 0.96 -23.04 0.88
CA LEU A 57 1.90 -21.99 0.50
C LEU A 57 3.04 -21.80 1.51
N GLU A 58 3.00 -22.50 2.64
CA GLU A 58 4.00 -22.41 3.73
C GLU A 58 4.20 -20.97 4.23
N VAL A 59 3.10 -20.22 4.38
CA VAL A 59 3.12 -18.82 4.85
C VAL A 59 2.23 -18.63 6.08
N SER A 60 2.45 -17.54 6.81
CA SER A 60 1.50 -17.08 7.82
C SER A 60 0.32 -16.37 7.14
N LYS A 61 -0.89 -16.65 7.60
CA LYS A 61 -2.08 -15.88 7.20
C LYS A 61 -2.27 -14.59 8.01
N ASP A 62 -1.57 -14.50 9.14
CA ASP A 62 -1.61 -13.35 10.04
C ASP A 62 -0.40 -12.44 9.80
N ASN A 63 -0.50 -11.19 10.22
CA ASN A 63 0.60 -10.22 10.21
C ASN A 63 1.21 -9.89 8.83
N TYR A 64 0.48 -10.15 7.74
CA TYR A 64 0.94 -9.77 6.40
C TYR A 64 0.90 -8.25 6.17
N SER A 65 1.63 -7.78 5.18
CA SER A 65 1.60 -6.38 4.73
C SER A 65 1.26 -6.29 3.23
N LEU A 66 0.59 -5.22 2.84
CA LEU A 66 0.27 -4.92 1.45
C LEU A 66 1.06 -3.70 0.99
N TRP A 67 1.72 -3.82 -0.16
CA TRP A 67 2.63 -2.80 -0.69
C TRP A 67 2.21 -2.34 -2.07
N GLY A 68 2.18 -1.04 -2.29
CA GLY A 68 1.86 -0.48 -3.59
C GLY A 68 2.56 0.85 -3.87
N GLY A 69 2.87 1.11 -5.14
CA GLY A 69 3.35 2.39 -5.64
C GLY A 69 2.45 2.93 -6.75
N SER A 70 2.16 4.23 -6.76
CA SER A 70 1.31 4.90 -7.77
C SER A 70 -0.06 4.21 -7.90
N ALA A 71 -0.43 3.70 -9.07
CA ALA A 71 -1.67 2.94 -9.28
C ALA A 71 -1.79 1.72 -8.34
N GLY A 72 -0.68 1.02 -8.04
CA GLY A 72 -0.69 -0.07 -7.08
C GLY A 72 -0.96 0.40 -5.64
N ALA A 73 -0.47 1.57 -5.26
CA ALA A 73 -0.78 2.18 -3.97
C ALA A 73 -2.26 2.56 -3.86
N ARG A 74 -2.85 3.04 -4.96
CA ARG A 74 -4.29 3.29 -5.05
C ARG A 74 -5.09 1.99 -4.87
N THR A 75 -4.67 0.90 -5.54
CA THR A 75 -5.27 -0.44 -5.38
C THR A 75 -5.24 -0.91 -3.92
N VAL A 76 -4.09 -0.76 -3.24
CA VAL A 76 -3.96 -1.08 -1.81
C VAL A 76 -4.89 -0.21 -0.96
N SER A 77 -4.93 1.12 -1.20
CA SER A 77 -5.79 2.03 -0.46
C SER A 77 -7.28 1.65 -0.59
N CYS A 78 -7.74 1.33 -1.79
CA CYS A 78 -9.12 0.88 -2.03
C CYS A 78 -9.43 -0.41 -1.27
N ALA A 79 -8.55 -1.41 -1.37
CA ALA A 79 -8.77 -2.73 -0.76
C ALA A 79 -8.71 -2.71 0.79
N VAL A 80 -7.98 -1.77 1.37
CA VAL A 80 -7.76 -1.71 2.83
C VAL A 80 -8.72 -0.71 3.51
N TYR A 81 -9.00 0.42 2.88
CA TYR A 81 -9.76 1.51 3.53
C TYR A 81 -11.16 1.73 2.97
N GLY A 82 -11.56 0.97 1.95
CA GLY A 82 -12.92 1.05 1.41
C GLY A 82 -13.13 2.25 0.49
N GLU A 83 -12.33 2.34 -0.57
CA GLU A 83 -12.40 3.36 -1.62
C GLU A 83 -12.69 2.70 -2.98
N GLY A 84 -12.94 3.49 -4.03
CA GLY A 84 -13.17 2.96 -5.38
C GLY A 84 -14.37 2.01 -5.46
N GLY A 85 -15.40 2.24 -4.66
CA GLY A 85 -16.60 1.39 -4.60
C GLY A 85 -16.43 0.08 -3.81
N ILE A 86 -15.33 -0.07 -3.05
CA ILE A 86 -15.16 -1.14 -2.08
C ILE A 86 -15.80 -0.72 -0.75
N THR A 87 -16.62 -1.57 -0.18
CA THR A 87 -17.24 -1.32 1.13
C THR A 87 -16.30 -1.73 2.28
N LYS A 88 -16.49 -1.13 3.46
CA LYS A 88 -15.71 -1.50 4.67
C LYS A 88 -15.82 -3.00 5.02
N LYS A 89 -16.91 -3.67 4.66
CA LYS A 89 -17.09 -5.12 4.90
C LYS A 89 -16.24 -5.99 3.96
N GLU A 90 -15.91 -5.48 2.80
CA GLU A 90 -15.08 -6.16 1.80
C GLU A 90 -13.59 -5.95 2.06
N CYS A 91 -13.22 -4.96 2.88
CA CYS A 91 -11.82 -4.61 3.12
C CYS A 91 -11.04 -5.74 3.78
N VAL A 92 -9.81 -5.95 3.30
CA VAL A 92 -8.81 -6.78 3.98
C VAL A 92 -8.09 -5.97 5.06
N LYS A 93 -7.59 -6.65 6.08
CA LYS A 93 -6.95 -6.02 7.26
C LYS A 93 -5.50 -6.50 7.43
N PRO A 94 -4.56 -5.98 6.62
CA PRO A 94 -3.14 -6.26 6.82
C PRO A 94 -2.62 -5.64 8.13
N ALA A 95 -1.53 -6.18 8.67
CA ALA A 95 -0.80 -5.54 9.77
C ALA A 95 -0.16 -4.22 9.35
N LEU A 96 0.04 -3.99 8.05
CA LEU A 96 0.48 -2.72 7.50
C LEU A 96 0.07 -2.57 6.04
N ALA A 97 -0.44 -1.38 5.67
CA ALA A 97 -0.56 -0.93 4.28
C ALA A 97 0.57 0.06 3.95
N VAL A 98 1.46 -0.30 3.01
CA VAL A 98 2.55 0.56 2.53
C VAL A 98 2.13 1.20 1.21
N ILE A 99 1.99 2.51 1.22
CA ILE A 99 1.33 3.32 0.20
C ILE A 99 2.30 4.41 -0.27
N ALA A 100 2.98 4.13 -1.39
CA ALA A 100 4.01 5.02 -1.92
C ALA A 100 3.45 5.89 -3.07
N TYR A 101 3.71 7.21 -3.01
CA TYR A 101 3.36 8.20 -4.04
C TYR A 101 1.98 7.97 -4.66
N VAL A 102 0.95 7.94 -3.79
CA VAL A 102 -0.43 7.64 -4.13
C VAL A 102 -1.23 8.90 -4.45
N PHE A 103 -2.13 8.80 -5.42
CA PHE A 103 -3.17 9.78 -5.69
C PHE A 103 -4.47 9.37 -4.98
N PHE A 104 -5.04 10.25 -4.16
CA PHE A 104 -6.32 10.03 -3.49
C PHE A 104 -7.44 10.80 -4.18
N VAL A 105 -8.55 10.12 -4.46
CA VAL A 105 -9.77 10.71 -5.03
C VAL A 105 -10.81 10.93 -3.94
N GLU A 106 -10.87 10.03 -2.96
CA GLU A 106 -11.89 9.98 -1.91
C GLU A 106 -11.28 10.11 -0.52
N ASN A 107 -12.11 10.46 0.44
CA ASN A 107 -11.77 10.42 1.85
C ASN A 107 -12.79 9.51 2.56
N PRO A 108 -12.51 8.21 2.67
CA PRO A 108 -13.37 7.30 3.44
C PRO A 108 -13.39 7.70 4.91
N LYS A 109 -14.38 7.22 5.63
CA LYS A 109 -14.42 7.37 7.08
C LYS A 109 -13.40 6.41 7.70
N PHE A 110 -12.47 6.95 8.47
CA PHE A 110 -11.48 6.19 9.22
C PHE A 110 -11.91 5.96 10.65
N ASP A 111 -11.37 4.90 11.26
CA ASP A 111 -11.50 4.61 12.70
C ASP A 111 -10.21 3.96 13.24
N LYS A 112 -10.11 3.87 14.55
CA LYS A 112 -8.92 3.36 15.26
C LYS A 112 -8.58 1.89 14.95
N ASP A 113 -9.54 1.13 14.42
CA ASP A 113 -9.40 -0.29 14.09
C ASP A 113 -9.02 -0.52 12.61
N ASP A 114 -8.82 0.57 11.85
CA ASP A 114 -8.27 0.49 10.50
C ASP A 114 -6.79 0.08 10.53
N SER A 115 -6.37 -0.65 9.51
CA SER A 115 -4.99 -1.10 9.38
C SER A 115 -3.99 0.06 9.44
N PRO A 116 -2.85 -0.11 10.13
CA PRO A 116 -1.75 0.86 10.10
C PRO A 116 -1.34 1.23 8.68
N ALA A 117 -0.94 2.48 8.47
CA ALA A 117 -0.50 3.00 7.18
C ALA A 117 0.93 3.53 7.24
N PHE A 118 1.72 3.22 6.21
CA PHE A 118 3.00 3.85 5.93
C PHE A 118 2.90 4.61 4.62
N PHE A 119 3.02 5.94 4.69
CA PHE A 119 3.00 6.81 3.52
C PHE A 119 4.39 7.33 3.18
N ILE A 120 4.73 7.31 1.89
CA ILE A 120 5.94 7.97 1.38
C ILE A 120 5.66 8.65 0.05
N VAL A 121 6.07 9.92 -0.08
CA VAL A 121 5.89 10.71 -1.29
C VAL A 121 6.99 11.76 -1.43
N GLY A 122 7.35 12.07 -2.66
CA GLY A 122 8.29 13.14 -2.96
C GLY A 122 7.60 14.52 -2.95
N LYS A 123 8.28 15.55 -2.43
CA LYS A 123 7.74 16.92 -2.47
C LYS A 123 7.84 17.56 -3.86
N LYS A 124 8.65 16.99 -4.77
CA LYS A 124 8.71 17.37 -6.20
C LYS A 124 7.90 16.45 -7.10
N ASP A 125 7.05 15.61 -6.52
CA ASP A 125 6.12 14.79 -7.30
C ASP A 125 5.14 15.69 -8.04
N ASN A 126 5.16 15.63 -9.37
CA ASN A 126 4.32 16.45 -10.26
C ASN A 126 2.98 15.79 -10.60
N LEU A 127 2.76 14.54 -10.20
CA LEU A 127 1.53 13.80 -10.42
C LEU A 127 0.70 13.69 -9.14
N VAL A 128 1.37 13.69 -7.98
CA VAL A 128 0.75 13.50 -6.66
C VAL A 128 1.13 14.65 -5.73
N SER A 129 0.13 15.36 -5.22
CA SER A 129 0.37 16.37 -4.19
C SER A 129 0.72 15.71 -2.85
N TRP A 130 1.92 15.97 -2.33
CA TRP A 130 2.30 15.52 -0.99
C TRP A 130 1.41 16.12 0.10
N GLN A 131 0.83 17.30 -0.12
CA GLN A 131 -0.12 17.93 0.79
C GLN A 131 -1.41 17.10 0.91
N ASN A 132 -1.90 16.51 -0.19
CA ASN A 132 -3.06 15.62 -0.17
C ASN A 132 -2.75 14.33 0.61
N VAL A 133 -1.53 13.80 0.48
CA VAL A 133 -1.09 12.64 1.27
C VAL A 133 -1.03 13.01 2.75
N LYS A 134 -0.51 14.19 3.08
CA LYS A 134 -0.45 14.70 4.46
C LYS A 134 -1.87 14.88 5.04
N GLU A 135 -2.77 15.50 4.29
CA GLU A 135 -4.17 15.68 4.74
C GLU A 135 -4.84 14.33 5.06
N ARG A 136 -4.58 13.32 4.22
CA ARG A 136 -5.06 11.96 4.47
C ARG A 136 -4.47 11.37 5.75
N ALA A 137 -3.17 11.46 5.93
CA ALA A 137 -2.47 10.97 7.11
C ALA A 137 -2.99 11.65 8.39
N ASP A 138 -3.19 12.98 8.34
CA ASP A 138 -3.73 13.76 9.46
C ASP A 138 -5.17 13.31 9.82
N LYS A 139 -6.04 13.06 8.82
CA LYS A 139 -7.39 12.52 9.04
C LYS A 139 -7.37 11.14 9.69
N MET A 140 -6.48 10.26 9.23
CA MET A 140 -6.31 8.93 9.80
C MET A 140 -5.82 9.00 11.25
N LYS A 141 -4.79 9.80 11.54
CA LYS A 141 -4.30 10.01 12.91
C LYS A 141 -5.38 10.59 13.84
N LYS A 142 -6.17 11.55 13.36
CA LYS A 142 -7.30 12.13 14.11
C LYS A 142 -8.37 11.09 14.43
N ALA A 143 -8.54 10.09 13.58
CA ALA A 143 -9.46 8.98 13.81
C ALA A 143 -8.87 7.88 14.73
N GLY A 144 -7.62 8.01 15.16
CA GLY A 144 -6.92 7.06 16.02
C GLY A 144 -6.14 5.97 15.29
N CYS A 145 -6.01 6.06 13.95
CA CYS A 145 -5.21 5.11 13.18
C CYS A 145 -3.71 5.30 13.46
N ILE A 146 -2.96 4.21 13.38
CA ILE A 146 -1.50 4.21 13.46
C ILE A 146 -0.94 4.57 12.09
N VAL A 147 -0.20 5.68 11.98
CA VAL A 147 0.32 6.19 10.71
C VAL A 147 1.77 6.64 10.84
N GLU A 148 2.63 6.15 9.95
CA GLU A 148 3.96 6.69 9.69
C GLU A 148 3.99 7.36 8.31
N GLU A 149 4.61 8.53 8.20
CA GLU A 149 4.59 9.34 6.97
C GLU A 149 5.96 9.95 6.67
N HIS A 150 6.33 9.93 5.39
CA HIS A 150 7.60 10.45 4.89
C HIS A 150 7.38 11.36 3.68
N TYR A 151 7.74 12.64 3.81
CA TYR A 151 7.68 13.65 2.76
C TYR A 151 9.11 14.04 2.37
N ILE A 152 9.58 13.53 1.24
CA ILE A 152 11.00 13.58 0.88
C ILE A 152 11.27 14.79 -0.04
N ASP A 153 12.17 15.67 0.40
CA ASP A 153 12.61 16.79 -0.43
C ASP A 153 13.34 16.31 -1.68
N ASN A 154 13.20 17.06 -2.77
CA ASN A 154 13.88 16.81 -4.05
C ASN A 154 13.61 15.42 -4.68
N LEU A 155 12.51 14.80 -4.33
CA LEU A 155 12.10 13.50 -4.84
C LEU A 155 10.91 13.65 -5.78
N GLU A 156 11.00 13.05 -6.96
CA GLU A 156 9.96 13.03 -7.99
C GLU A 156 9.08 11.79 -7.88
N HIS A 157 8.04 11.69 -8.76
CA HIS A 157 7.14 10.54 -8.84
C HIS A 157 7.87 9.27 -9.26
N GLY A 158 7.43 8.12 -8.73
CA GLY A 158 7.84 6.81 -9.25
C GLY A 158 9.26 6.40 -8.88
N PHE A 159 9.80 6.88 -7.75
CA PHE A 159 11.17 6.61 -7.29
C PHE A 159 11.46 5.12 -6.97
N GLY A 160 10.45 4.29 -6.95
CA GLY A 160 10.62 2.86 -6.76
C GLY A 160 11.22 2.46 -5.43
N VAL A 161 12.28 1.66 -5.49
CA VAL A 161 13.04 1.24 -4.30
C VAL A 161 13.90 2.36 -3.71
N GLY A 162 13.91 3.53 -4.33
CA GLY A 162 14.62 4.70 -3.85
C GLY A 162 16.14 4.69 -4.06
N LYS A 163 16.72 3.62 -4.64
CA LYS A 163 18.18 3.49 -4.80
C LYS A 163 18.76 4.67 -5.59
N GLY A 164 19.77 5.33 -5.01
CA GLY A 164 20.42 6.50 -5.59
C GLY A 164 19.55 7.77 -5.58
N THR A 165 18.48 7.80 -4.80
CA THR A 165 17.60 8.95 -4.60
C THR A 165 17.55 9.36 -3.13
N PRO A 166 16.99 10.54 -2.79
CA PRO A 166 16.76 10.91 -1.40
C PRO A 166 15.87 9.95 -0.59
N ALA A 167 15.16 9.04 -1.26
CA ALA A 167 14.34 8.02 -0.61
C ALA A 167 15.09 6.72 -0.32
N GLU A 168 16.41 6.63 -0.55
CA GLU A 168 17.16 5.40 -0.27
C GLU A 168 16.99 4.95 1.18
N GLY A 169 16.75 3.66 1.40
CA GLY A 169 16.49 3.09 2.73
C GLY A 169 15.04 3.18 3.21
N TRP A 170 14.10 3.65 2.38
CA TRP A 170 12.70 3.76 2.79
C TRP A 170 12.01 2.39 3.01
N ILE A 171 12.44 1.36 2.26
CA ILE A 171 11.88 0.01 2.39
C ILE A 171 12.18 -0.55 3.77
N GLU A 172 13.40 -0.40 4.24
CA GLU A 172 13.85 -0.85 5.56
C GLU A 172 13.10 -0.13 6.68
N LYS A 173 12.76 1.15 6.50
CA LYS A 173 11.92 1.90 7.45
C LYS A 173 10.50 1.32 7.48
N ALA A 174 9.90 1.07 6.32
CA ALA A 174 8.56 0.49 6.23
C ALA A 174 8.51 -0.92 6.84
N VAL A 175 9.56 -1.74 6.65
CA VAL A 175 9.65 -3.07 7.27
C VAL A 175 9.75 -2.96 8.79
N LYS A 176 10.61 -2.09 9.33
CA LYS A 176 10.70 -1.84 10.78
C LYS A 176 9.37 -1.38 11.37
N PHE A 177 8.64 -0.53 10.65
CA PHE A 177 7.33 -0.10 11.07
C PHE A 177 6.30 -1.23 11.01
N TRP A 178 6.37 -2.10 10.01
CA TRP A 178 5.55 -3.31 9.93
C TRP A 178 5.82 -4.26 11.10
N GLU A 179 7.09 -4.60 11.37
CA GLU A 179 7.50 -5.45 12.50
C GLU A 179 6.97 -4.92 13.84
N LYS A 180 7.03 -3.60 14.05
CA LYS A 180 6.50 -2.94 15.25
C LYS A 180 4.99 -3.08 15.41
N ASN A 181 4.25 -3.20 14.30
CA ASN A 181 2.79 -3.29 14.28
C ASN A 181 2.28 -4.73 14.12
N MET A 182 3.17 -5.72 14.00
CA MET A 182 2.77 -7.11 14.09
C MET A 182 2.21 -7.40 15.47
N ILE A 183 1.07 -8.06 15.52
CA ILE A 183 0.51 -8.52 16.79
C ILE A 183 1.41 -9.66 17.26
N ASN A 184 2.14 -9.43 18.35
CA ASN A 184 2.82 -10.50 19.05
C ASN A 184 1.74 -11.43 19.64
N LYS A 185 1.49 -12.52 18.95
CA LYS A 185 0.67 -13.63 19.46
C LYS A 185 1.57 -14.69 20.04
#